data_06170dc525490ad2c461066da06e6b9d
#
_entry.id   06170dc525490ad2c461066da06e6b9d
#
_cell.length_a   1.000
_cell.length_b   1.000
_cell.length_c   1.000
_cell.angle_alpha   90.00
_cell.angle_beta   90.00
_cell.angle_gamma   90.00
#
_symmetry.space_group_name_H-M   'P 1'
#
loop_
_entity.id
_entity.type
_entity.pdbx_description
1 polymer ?
#
loop_
_entity_poly.entity_id
_entity_poly.type
_entity_poly.pdbx_seq_one_letter_code
_entity_poly.pdbx_strand_id
1 'polypeptide(L)'
;MNIKKDVVCIGGGIMSVTLARLLQELDPDLDITIYEKLSSCALESSQSINNAGTGHAGFCELNYTPMNRQQLVSVDRALKINSEFEVSLQFWSFLTKKYKSFKPESFITQVPHISLVKGDKNISFLKKRYEVLSKTLLFKGMQFSRSKETIKEWAPLIAEDLKDNIAMTRVKYGSDVDFESLSHQMIKILSSNKKFSIHVNHEIKSISQTDNKTWDIKIYCVKSKKIISVNAKFIFLGAGGSTIHLLQKSNIKNQIG
;
A
#
# COMPACT_ATOMS: atom_id res chain seq x y z
N MET A 1 -21.11 29.55 1.56
CA MET A 1 -21.69 28.43 0.78
C MET A 1 -21.16 27.11 1.34
N ASN A 2 -22.05 26.18 1.66
CA ASN A 2 -21.64 24.86 2.13
C ASN A 2 -21.44 23.97 0.88
N ILE A 3 -20.20 23.60 0.60
CA ILE A 3 -19.85 22.76 -0.56
C ILE A 3 -20.31 21.35 -0.24
N LYS A 4 -21.16 20.75 -1.07
CA LYS A 4 -21.61 19.35 -0.90
C LYS A 4 -20.80 18.42 -1.79
N LYS A 5 -20.42 17.26 -1.29
CA LYS A 5 -19.68 16.21 -1.98
C LYS A 5 -20.25 14.82 -1.68
N ASP A 6 -20.14 13.90 -2.62
CA ASP A 6 -20.49 12.52 -2.36
C ASP A 6 -19.40 11.84 -1.52
N VAL A 7 -18.14 11.99 -1.95
CA VAL A 7 -16.98 11.36 -1.30
C VAL A 7 -15.88 12.39 -1.07
N VAL A 8 -15.37 12.44 0.16
CA VAL A 8 -14.16 13.20 0.49
C VAL A 8 -13.10 12.24 1.01
N CYS A 9 -11.94 12.21 0.33
CA CYS A 9 -10.76 11.52 0.81
C CYS A 9 -9.82 12.52 1.49
N ILE A 10 -9.38 12.21 2.69
CA ILE A 10 -8.48 13.05 3.50
C ILE A 10 -7.09 12.46 3.45
N GLY A 11 -6.16 13.19 2.83
CA GLY A 11 -4.82 12.74 2.47
C GLY A 11 -4.78 12.17 1.06
N GLY A 12 -3.74 12.53 0.30
CA GLY A 12 -3.54 12.19 -1.11
C GLY A 12 -2.55 11.03 -1.32
N GLY A 13 -2.44 10.11 -0.37
CA GLY A 13 -1.60 8.92 -0.49
C GLY A 13 -2.24 7.81 -1.34
N ILE A 14 -1.47 6.74 -1.59
CA ILE A 14 -1.87 5.60 -2.44
C ILE A 14 -3.24 5.03 -2.08
N MET A 15 -3.59 4.94 -0.78
CA MET A 15 -4.87 4.38 -0.34
C MET A 15 -6.06 5.22 -0.78
N SER A 16 -6.00 6.55 -0.59
CA SER A 16 -7.05 7.47 -1.02
C SER A 16 -7.20 7.49 -2.54
N VAL A 17 -6.07 7.52 -3.24
CA VAL A 17 -6.05 7.56 -4.71
C VAL A 17 -6.61 6.26 -5.29
N THR A 18 -6.24 5.11 -4.73
CA THR A 18 -6.78 3.80 -5.15
C THR A 18 -8.28 3.72 -4.90
N LEU A 19 -8.75 4.14 -3.71
CA LEU A 19 -10.19 4.16 -3.40
C LEU A 19 -10.96 5.06 -4.37
N ALA A 20 -10.48 6.30 -4.59
CA ALA A 20 -11.10 7.23 -5.53
C ALA A 20 -11.18 6.61 -6.94
N ARG A 21 -10.11 5.91 -7.39
CA ARG A 21 -10.09 5.26 -8.70
C ARG A 21 -11.09 4.10 -8.79
N LEU A 22 -11.16 3.27 -7.76
CA LEU A 22 -12.14 2.18 -7.68
C LEU A 22 -13.58 2.71 -7.71
N LEU A 23 -13.88 3.71 -6.90
CA LEU A 23 -15.21 4.33 -6.84
C LEU A 23 -15.60 4.94 -8.18
N GLN A 24 -14.68 5.63 -8.87
CA GLN A 24 -14.96 6.21 -10.19
C GLN A 24 -15.15 5.15 -11.28
N GLU A 25 -14.55 3.95 -11.13
CA GLU A 25 -14.82 2.84 -12.04
C GLU A 25 -16.21 2.23 -11.83
N LEU A 26 -16.70 2.24 -10.59
CA LEU A 26 -18.02 1.70 -10.23
C LEU A 26 -19.15 2.68 -10.54
N ASP A 27 -18.92 3.97 -10.28
CA ASP A 27 -19.88 5.03 -10.53
C ASP A 27 -19.15 6.32 -10.97
N PRO A 28 -19.10 6.59 -12.27
CA PRO A 28 -18.43 7.77 -12.82
C PRO A 28 -19.08 9.12 -12.45
N ASP A 29 -20.31 9.12 -11.96
CA ASP A 29 -21.06 10.34 -11.61
C ASP A 29 -20.85 10.78 -10.15
N LEU A 30 -20.17 9.97 -9.33
CA LEU A 30 -19.81 10.35 -7.97
C LEU A 30 -18.90 11.60 -7.95
N ASP A 31 -19.30 12.59 -7.16
CA ASP A 31 -18.49 13.79 -6.90
C ASP A 31 -17.44 13.47 -5.82
N ILE A 32 -16.22 13.15 -6.27
CA ILE A 32 -15.09 12.71 -5.42
C ILE A 32 -14.08 13.84 -5.28
N THR A 33 -13.71 14.16 -4.05
CA THR A 33 -12.68 15.17 -3.78
C THR A 33 -11.60 14.63 -2.85
N ILE A 34 -10.34 14.86 -3.18
CA ILE A 34 -9.20 14.60 -2.31
C ILE A 34 -8.68 15.93 -1.75
N TYR A 35 -8.54 16.02 -0.42
CA TYR A 35 -7.87 17.13 0.25
C TYR A 35 -6.53 16.65 0.80
N GLU A 36 -5.44 17.32 0.38
CA GLU A 36 -4.07 17.02 0.78
C GLU A 36 -3.44 18.24 1.45
N LYS A 37 -2.83 18.05 2.62
CA LYS A 37 -2.18 19.14 3.37
C LYS A 37 -0.88 19.62 2.74
N LEU A 38 -0.17 18.76 2.04
CA LEU A 38 1.09 19.07 1.38
C LEU A 38 0.88 19.71 0.01
N SER A 39 1.98 20.10 -0.62
CA SER A 39 1.97 20.77 -1.93
C SER A 39 1.69 19.83 -3.10
N SER A 40 1.77 18.51 -2.90
CA SER A 40 1.42 17.46 -3.86
C SER A 40 0.91 16.23 -3.13
N CYS A 41 0.23 15.34 -3.87
CA CYS A 41 -0.12 14.00 -3.39
C CYS A 41 1.11 13.10 -3.33
N ALA A 42 1.02 12.03 -2.55
CA ALA A 42 2.03 10.98 -2.39
C ALA A 42 3.40 11.41 -1.83
N LEU A 43 3.51 12.56 -1.15
CA LEU A 43 4.77 13.08 -0.61
C LEU A 43 5.14 12.57 0.80
N GLU A 44 4.35 11.71 1.42
CA GLU A 44 4.68 11.09 2.73
C GLU A 44 4.99 9.60 2.54
N SER A 45 4.25 8.71 3.18
CA SER A 45 4.50 7.26 3.15
C SER A 45 4.42 6.61 1.77
N SER A 46 3.77 7.24 0.79
CA SER A 46 3.72 6.75 -0.59
C SER A 46 4.90 7.22 -1.44
N GLN A 47 5.68 8.19 -0.97
CA GLN A 47 6.85 8.68 -1.69
C GLN A 47 7.93 7.60 -1.81
N SER A 48 8.56 7.52 -2.97
CA SER A 48 9.53 6.45 -3.30
C SER A 48 10.69 6.37 -2.31
N ILE A 49 11.19 7.50 -1.80
CA ILE A 49 12.27 7.54 -0.79
C ILE A 49 11.82 7.15 0.63
N ASN A 50 10.52 7.15 0.90
CA ASN A 50 9.93 6.83 2.21
C ASN A 50 9.28 5.44 2.23
N ASN A 51 9.28 4.73 1.11
CA ASN A 51 8.63 3.44 0.94
C ASN A 51 9.63 2.41 0.40
N ALA A 52 9.64 1.22 0.99
CA ALA A 52 10.53 0.14 0.53
C ALA A 52 10.18 -0.41 -0.86
N GLY A 53 9.04 -0.02 -1.42
CA GLY A 53 8.63 -0.44 -2.75
C GLY A 53 8.32 -1.93 -2.90
N THR A 54 8.37 -2.70 -1.82
CA THR A 54 8.16 -4.14 -1.89
C THR A 54 6.74 -4.42 -2.37
N GLY A 55 6.61 -5.13 -3.50
CA GLY A 55 5.34 -5.73 -3.87
C GLY A 55 4.95 -6.78 -2.83
N HIS A 56 4.02 -6.43 -1.95
CA HIS A 56 3.71 -7.17 -0.71
C HIS A 56 3.07 -8.55 -0.98
N ALA A 57 3.82 -9.42 -1.67
CA ALA A 57 3.41 -10.79 -1.95
C ALA A 57 3.77 -11.77 -0.82
N GLY A 58 4.34 -11.30 0.30
CA GLY A 58 4.73 -12.13 1.42
C GLY A 58 5.89 -13.10 1.13
N PHE A 59 6.63 -12.88 0.05
CA PHE A 59 7.68 -13.80 -0.38
C PHE A 59 8.91 -13.75 0.52
N CYS A 60 9.32 -12.56 0.96
CA CYS A 60 10.53 -12.35 1.74
C CYS A 60 10.28 -12.01 3.21
N GLU A 61 9.09 -11.60 3.60
CA GLU A 61 8.77 -11.14 4.94
C GLU A 61 8.60 -12.32 5.92
N LEU A 62 9.60 -12.52 6.75
CA LEU A 62 9.64 -13.65 7.68
C LEU A 62 8.60 -13.55 8.82
N ASN A 63 8.21 -12.33 9.19
CA ASN A 63 7.22 -12.06 10.23
C ASN A 63 5.78 -12.42 9.85
N TYR A 64 5.51 -12.71 8.57
CA TYR A 64 4.19 -13.19 8.14
C TYR A 64 4.00 -14.70 8.36
N THR A 65 5.03 -15.38 8.76
CA THR A 65 5.04 -16.83 8.99
C THR A 65 5.56 -17.16 10.39
N PRO A 66 4.86 -16.76 11.46
CA PRO A 66 5.31 -17.02 12.81
C PRO A 66 5.38 -18.53 13.09
N MET A 67 6.38 -18.93 13.88
CA MET A 67 6.54 -20.30 14.35
C MET A 67 6.09 -20.38 15.81
N ASN A 68 5.21 -21.33 16.13
CA ASN A 68 4.70 -21.54 17.47
C ASN A 68 5.69 -22.35 18.35
N ARG A 69 5.34 -22.58 19.63
CA ARG A 69 6.17 -23.33 20.57
C ARG A 69 6.39 -24.80 20.17
N GLN A 70 5.47 -25.38 19.39
CA GLN A 70 5.55 -26.73 18.82
C GLN A 70 6.38 -26.77 17.53
N GLN A 71 7.02 -25.65 17.18
CA GLN A 71 7.83 -25.46 15.97
C GLN A 71 7.04 -25.63 14.65
N LEU A 72 5.75 -25.42 14.67
CA LEU A 72 4.90 -25.35 13.48
C LEU A 72 4.87 -23.91 12.95
N VAL A 73 5.04 -23.77 11.64
CA VAL A 73 4.99 -22.48 10.94
C VAL A 73 3.57 -22.23 10.46
N SER A 74 2.95 -21.12 10.92
CA SER A 74 1.68 -20.65 10.38
C SER A 74 1.93 -19.86 9.08
N VAL A 75 1.13 -20.11 8.05
CA VAL A 75 1.26 -19.47 6.74
C VAL A 75 0.04 -18.63 6.35
N ASP A 76 -1.01 -18.63 7.17
CA ASP A 76 -2.29 -18.00 6.86
C ASP A 76 -2.15 -16.51 6.52
N ARG A 77 -1.34 -15.79 7.33
CA ARG A 77 -1.08 -14.36 7.09
C ARG A 77 -0.33 -14.13 5.78
N ALA A 78 0.68 -14.95 5.47
CA ALA A 78 1.42 -14.83 4.21
C ALA A 78 0.53 -15.11 3.00
N LEU A 79 -0.32 -16.15 3.06
CA LEU A 79 -1.28 -16.48 2.02
C LEU A 79 -2.31 -15.35 1.82
N LYS A 80 -2.85 -14.81 2.91
CA LYS A 80 -3.79 -13.69 2.85
C LYS A 80 -3.16 -12.48 2.17
N ILE A 81 -1.98 -12.06 2.62
CA ILE A 81 -1.28 -10.88 2.06
C ILE A 81 -0.95 -11.11 0.58
N ASN A 82 -0.51 -12.31 0.21
CA ASN A 82 -0.23 -12.63 -1.18
C ASN A 82 -1.50 -12.51 -2.04
N SER A 83 -2.62 -13.10 -1.60
CA SER A 83 -3.88 -13.01 -2.34
C SER A 83 -4.40 -11.57 -2.47
N GLU A 84 -4.22 -10.72 -1.47
CA GLU A 84 -4.56 -9.29 -1.53
C GLU A 84 -3.68 -8.54 -2.54
N PHE A 85 -2.40 -8.90 -2.62
CA PHE A 85 -1.49 -8.34 -3.63
C PHE A 85 -1.87 -8.78 -5.05
N GLU A 86 -2.24 -10.05 -5.25
CA GLU A 86 -2.74 -10.55 -6.55
C GLU A 86 -4.00 -9.78 -7.01
N VAL A 87 -4.91 -9.43 -6.11
CA VAL A 87 -6.06 -8.56 -6.42
C VAL A 87 -5.60 -7.17 -6.86
N SER A 88 -4.57 -6.62 -6.22
CA SER A 88 -3.99 -5.34 -6.64
C SER A 88 -3.40 -5.41 -8.05
N LEU A 89 -2.65 -6.47 -8.38
CA LEU A 89 -2.11 -6.70 -9.73
C LEU A 89 -3.22 -6.83 -10.78
N GLN A 90 -4.32 -7.51 -10.46
CA GLN A 90 -5.48 -7.62 -11.34
C GLN A 90 -6.11 -6.25 -11.60
N PHE A 91 -6.26 -5.42 -10.57
CA PHE A 91 -6.79 -4.07 -10.73
C PHE A 91 -5.87 -3.20 -11.60
N TRP A 92 -4.56 -3.23 -11.39
CA TRP A 92 -3.62 -2.47 -12.22
C TRP A 92 -3.59 -2.99 -13.66
N SER A 93 -3.69 -4.31 -13.87
CA SER A 93 -3.84 -4.90 -15.20
C SER A 93 -5.12 -4.43 -15.90
N PHE A 94 -6.25 -4.35 -15.18
CA PHE A 94 -7.48 -3.79 -15.70
C PHE A 94 -7.31 -2.33 -16.13
N LEU A 95 -6.69 -1.49 -15.29
CA LEU A 95 -6.42 -0.08 -15.64
C LEU A 95 -5.50 0.05 -16.86
N THR A 96 -4.46 -0.79 -16.96
CA THR A 96 -3.55 -0.83 -18.11
C THR A 96 -4.28 -1.15 -19.41
N LYS A 97 -5.21 -2.10 -19.37
CA LYS A 97 -6.01 -2.47 -20.56
C LYS A 97 -7.00 -1.37 -20.95
N LYS A 98 -7.61 -0.71 -19.97
CA LYS A 98 -8.63 0.32 -20.19
C LYS A 98 -8.05 1.67 -20.58
N TYR A 99 -6.91 2.05 -20.02
CA TYR A 99 -6.32 3.38 -20.18
C TYR A 99 -4.91 3.32 -20.78
N LYS A 100 -4.78 3.69 -22.05
CA LYS A 100 -3.48 3.71 -22.77
C LYS A 100 -2.40 4.57 -22.10
N SER A 101 -2.81 5.56 -21.30
CA SER A 101 -1.89 6.44 -20.55
C SER A 101 -1.39 5.83 -19.25
N PHE A 102 -1.96 4.72 -18.77
CA PHE A 102 -1.54 4.01 -17.56
C PHE A 102 -0.44 3.03 -17.92
N LYS A 103 0.80 3.31 -17.50
CA LYS A 103 2.01 2.63 -17.95
C LYS A 103 2.64 1.84 -16.80
N PRO A 104 2.46 0.51 -16.77
CA PRO A 104 2.98 -0.32 -15.67
C PRO A 104 4.49 -0.24 -15.52
N GLU A 105 5.24 -0.11 -16.61
CA GLU A 105 6.70 0.01 -16.62
C GLU A 105 7.25 1.21 -15.83
N SER A 106 6.39 2.17 -15.48
CA SER A 106 6.79 3.35 -14.71
C SER A 106 6.63 3.17 -13.19
N PHE A 107 5.93 2.13 -12.73
CA PHE A 107 5.67 1.94 -11.32
C PHE A 107 5.86 0.52 -10.80
N ILE A 108 5.98 -0.48 -11.66
CA ILE A 108 6.22 -1.86 -11.23
C ILE A 108 7.33 -2.51 -12.04
N THR A 109 8.29 -3.10 -11.35
CA THR A 109 9.41 -3.81 -11.94
C THR A 109 9.52 -5.19 -11.32
N GLN A 110 9.72 -6.23 -12.14
CA GLN A 110 9.96 -7.56 -11.63
C GLN A 110 11.36 -7.66 -11.03
N VAL A 111 11.43 -8.04 -9.76
CA VAL A 111 12.68 -8.25 -9.02
C VAL A 111 12.60 -9.54 -8.18
N PRO A 112 13.68 -10.29 -7.99
CA PRO A 112 13.63 -11.44 -7.12
C PRO A 112 13.50 -11.01 -5.66
N HIS A 113 12.57 -11.64 -4.94
CA HIS A 113 12.47 -11.49 -3.48
C HIS A 113 13.30 -12.58 -2.79
N ILE A 114 14.16 -12.16 -1.88
CA ILE A 114 15.05 -13.05 -1.14
C ILE A 114 14.93 -12.85 0.37
N SER A 115 15.13 -13.93 1.13
CA SER A 115 15.31 -13.87 2.57
C SER A 115 16.59 -14.60 2.92
N LEU A 116 17.54 -13.91 3.52
CA LEU A 116 18.80 -14.46 4.03
C LEU A 116 18.74 -14.56 5.54
N VAL A 117 19.16 -15.69 6.08
CA VAL A 117 19.30 -15.91 7.52
C VAL A 117 20.65 -16.55 7.88
N LYS A 118 21.07 -16.33 9.13
CA LYS A 118 22.29 -16.87 9.70
C LYS A 118 22.00 -17.60 11.01
N GLY A 119 22.76 -18.70 11.25
CA GLY A 119 22.71 -19.51 12.47
C GLY A 119 21.63 -20.60 12.44
N ASP A 120 21.91 -21.71 13.13
CA ASP A 120 21.14 -22.96 13.01
C ASP A 120 19.64 -22.81 13.30
N LYS A 121 19.28 -22.02 14.31
CA LYS A 121 17.88 -21.78 14.67
C LYS A 121 17.13 -21.09 13.54
N ASN A 122 17.72 -20.05 12.95
CA ASN A 122 17.10 -19.29 11.87
C ASN A 122 17.06 -20.09 10.56
N ILE A 123 18.10 -20.88 10.30
CA ILE A 123 18.15 -21.80 9.14
C ILE A 123 17.07 -22.87 9.25
N SER A 124 16.89 -23.45 10.43
CA SER A 124 15.82 -24.43 10.69
C SER A 124 14.44 -23.80 10.46
N PHE A 125 14.23 -22.59 10.96
CA PHE A 125 12.99 -21.85 10.73
C PHE A 125 12.76 -21.57 9.24
N LEU A 126 13.76 -21.03 8.53
CA LEU A 126 13.64 -20.69 7.11
C LEU A 126 13.34 -21.93 6.25
N LYS A 127 13.98 -23.09 6.59
CA LYS A 127 13.73 -24.37 5.92
C LYS A 127 12.28 -24.82 6.12
N LYS A 128 11.78 -24.82 7.37
CA LYS A 128 10.38 -25.18 7.68
C LYS A 128 9.39 -24.26 6.98
N ARG A 129 9.66 -22.95 6.97
CA ARG A 129 8.87 -21.96 6.23
C ARG A 129 8.80 -22.31 4.74
N TYR A 130 9.93 -22.60 4.14
CA TYR A 130 10.01 -23.02 2.74
C TYR A 130 9.20 -24.29 2.47
N GLU A 131 9.37 -25.33 3.29
CA GLU A 131 8.71 -26.64 3.14
C GLU A 131 7.18 -26.53 3.18
N VAL A 132 6.63 -25.59 3.94
CA VAL A 132 5.17 -25.36 4.02
C VAL A 132 4.69 -24.46 2.88
N LEU A 133 5.34 -23.30 2.66
CA LEU A 133 4.91 -22.34 1.66
C LEU A 133 5.02 -22.87 0.23
N SER A 134 6.11 -23.56 -0.12
CA SER A 134 6.35 -24.07 -1.49
C SER A 134 5.32 -25.11 -1.96
N LYS A 135 4.54 -25.69 -1.05
CA LYS A 135 3.43 -26.60 -1.37
C LYS A 135 2.14 -25.84 -1.75
N THR A 136 2.07 -24.54 -1.48
CA THR A 136 0.91 -23.71 -1.82
C THR A 136 1.04 -23.16 -3.22
N LEU A 137 -0.11 -22.91 -3.88
CA LEU A 137 -0.13 -22.40 -5.26
C LEU A 137 0.56 -21.02 -5.36
N LEU A 138 0.29 -20.13 -4.42
CA LEU A 138 0.78 -18.74 -4.41
C LEU A 138 2.30 -18.63 -4.20
N PHE A 139 2.94 -19.66 -3.65
CA PHE A 139 4.38 -19.70 -3.42
C PHE A 139 5.08 -20.77 -4.26
N LYS A 140 4.39 -21.32 -5.25
CA LYS A 140 4.98 -22.29 -6.18
C LYS A 140 6.19 -21.66 -6.90
N GLY A 141 7.31 -22.40 -6.90
CA GLY A 141 8.56 -21.90 -7.51
C GLY A 141 9.48 -21.17 -6.51
N MET A 142 9.09 -21.04 -5.24
CA MET A 142 10.03 -20.64 -4.20
C MET A 142 11.20 -21.62 -4.14
N GLN A 143 12.41 -21.12 -3.96
CA GLN A 143 13.65 -21.88 -3.89
C GLN A 143 14.28 -21.72 -2.51
N PHE A 144 15.03 -22.74 -2.06
CA PHE A 144 15.81 -22.70 -0.82
C PHE A 144 17.21 -23.23 -1.10
N SER A 145 18.23 -22.59 -0.54
CA SER A 145 19.62 -23.06 -0.62
C SER A 145 20.40 -22.75 0.66
N ARG A 146 21.38 -23.64 0.94
CA ARG A 146 22.47 -23.45 1.89
C ARG A 146 23.84 -23.41 1.18
N SER A 147 23.88 -23.70 -0.13
CA SER A 147 25.11 -23.66 -0.91
C SER A 147 25.60 -22.23 -1.06
N LYS A 148 26.83 -21.95 -0.71
CA LYS A 148 27.48 -20.63 -0.90
C LYS A 148 27.52 -20.23 -2.35
N GLU A 149 27.76 -21.16 -3.26
CA GLU A 149 27.81 -20.95 -4.70
C GLU A 149 26.46 -20.46 -5.21
N THR A 150 25.39 -21.16 -4.82
CA THR A 150 24.01 -20.78 -5.18
C THR A 150 23.63 -19.43 -4.58
N ILE A 151 23.99 -19.17 -3.32
CA ILE A 151 23.69 -17.88 -2.66
C ILE A 151 24.45 -16.74 -3.34
N LYS A 152 25.71 -16.97 -3.74
CA LYS A 152 26.52 -16.02 -4.49
C LYS A 152 25.91 -15.70 -5.87
N GLU A 153 25.40 -16.72 -6.56
CA GLU A 153 24.67 -16.52 -7.81
C GLU A 153 23.40 -15.67 -7.61
N TRP A 154 22.64 -15.94 -6.52
CA TRP A 154 21.37 -15.25 -6.27
C TRP A 154 21.54 -13.82 -5.77
N ALA A 155 22.59 -13.56 -5.01
CA ALA A 155 22.85 -12.26 -4.37
C ALA A 155 24.36 -11.98 -4.29
N PRO A 156 25.01 -11.66 -5.42
CA PRO A 156 26.46 -11.53 -5.51
C PRO A 156 27.03 -10.46 -4.56
N LEU A 157 26.35 -9.33 -4.41
CA LEU A 157 26.81 -8.23 -3.53
C LEU A 157 26.77 -8.58 -2.04
N ILE A 158 25.87 -9.48 -1.64
CA ILE A 158 25.74 -9.91 -0.23
C ILE A 158 26.75 -11.00 0.09
N ALA A 159 27.16 -11.79 -0.91
CA ALA A 159 27.91 -13.02 -0.72
C ALA A 159 29.40 -12.83 -0.46
N GLU A 160 29.96 -11.65 -0.72
CA GLU A 160 31.41 -11.40 -0.59
C GLU A 160 31.91 -11.56 0.85
N ASP A 161 31.10 -11.17 1.86
CA ASP A 161 31.43 -11.19 3.28
C ASP A 161 30.73 -12.31 4.07
N LEU A 162 30.05 -13.24 3.41
CA LEU A 162 29.27 -14.26 4.10
C LEU A 162 30.14 -15.34 4.73
N LYS A 163 30.16 -15.36 6.05
CA LYS A 163 30.71 -16.49 6.85
C LYS A 163 29.81 -17.73 6.70
N ASP A 164 30.31 -18.86 7.18
CA ASP A 164 29.57 -20.12 7.18
C ASP A 164 28.26 -20.05 7.97
N ASN A 165 27.40 -21.05 7.77
CA ASN A 165 26.14 -21.24 8.47
C ASN A 165 25.06 -20.23 8.11
N ILE A 166 24.73 -20.18 6.82
CA ILE A 166 23.68 -19.34 6.22
C ILE A 166 22.68 -20.19 5.43
N ALA A 167 21.49 -19.62 5.19
CA ALA A 167 20.52 -20.14 4.23
C ALA A 167 19.76 -18.98 3.60
N MET A 168 19.28 -19.21 2.40
CA MET A 168 18.50 -18.23 1.64
C MET A 168 17.27 -18.89 1.01
N THR A 169 16.15 -18.15 0.97
CA THR A 169 15.05 -18.44 0.06
C THR A 169 14.99 -17.38 -1.03
N ARG A 170 14.48 -17.75 -2.21
CA ARG A 170 14.31 -16.87 -3.37
C ARG A 170 13.01 -17.16 -4.09
N VAL A 171 12.32 -16.10 -4.49
CA VAL A 171 11.22 -16.13 -5.46
C VAL A 171 11.59 -15.22 -6.60
N LYS A 172 11.73 -15.75 -7.84
CA LYS A 172 12.22 -14.99 -9.00
C LYS A 172 11.25 -13.93 -9.51
N TYR A 173 9.96 -14.11 -9.26
CA TYR A 173 8.88 -13.29 -9.80
C TYR A 173 8.27 -12.34 -8.76
N GLY A 174 9.06 -11.93 -7.78
CA GLY A 174 8.70 -10.81 -6.92
C GLY A 174 8.63 -9.50 -7.71
N SER A 175 8.17 -8.45 -7.09
CA SER A 175 8.08 -7.14 -7.73
C SER A 175 8.44 -6.01 -6.78
N ASP A 176 9.02 -4.98 -7.34
CA ASP A 176 9.21 -3.67 -6.73
C ASP A 176 8.16 -2.70 -7.29
N VAL A 177 7.54 -1.90 -6.42
CA VAL A 177 6.45 -0.98 -6.76
C VAL A 177 6.78 0.42 -6.30
N ASP A 178 6.87 1.37 -7.22
CA ASP A 178 6.90 2.80 -6.94
C ASP A 178 5.48 3.31 -6.72
N PHE A 179 5.08 3.40 -5.44
CA PHE A 179 3.74 3.86 -5.05
C PHE A 179 3.50 5.36 -5.33
N GLU A 180 4.55 6.18 -5.40
CA GLU A 180 4.45 7.57 -5.81
C GLU A 180 4.04 7.65 -7.27
N SER A 181 4.79 7.00 -8.17
CA SER A 181 4.48 6.95 -9.61
C SER A 181 3.12 6.31 -9.89
N LEU A 182 2.77 5.23 -9.21
CA LEU A 182 1.46 4.59 -9.30
C LEU A 182 0.33 5.56 -8.92
N SER A 183 0.48 6.29 -7.81
CA SER A 183 -0.50 7.29 -7.36
C SER A 183 -0.68 8.39 -8.39
N HIS A 184 0.42 8.94 -8.90
CA HIS A 184 0.37 10.01 -9.92
C HIS A 184 -0.29 9.56 -11.22
N GLN A 185 -0.06 8.33 -11.66
CA GLN A 185 -0.74 7.79 -12.84
C GLN A 185 -2.24 7.62 -12.63
N MET A 186 -2.68 7.10 -11.48
CA MET A 186 -4.10 7.01 -11.15
C MET A 186 -4.74 8.40 -11.06
N ILE A 187 -4.07 9.38 -10.44
CA ILE A 187 -4.53 10.78 -10.38
C ILE A 187 -4.71 11.35 -11.78
N LYS A 188 -3.78 11.11 -12.69
CA LYS A 188 -3.89 11.57 -14.08
C LYS A 188 -5.16 11.07 -14.77
N ILE A 189 -5.51 9.79 -14.55
CA ILE A 189 -6.76 9.22 -15.08
C ILE A 189 -7.97 9.83 -14.37
N LEU A 190 -7.95 9.91 -13.03
CA LEU A 190 -9.02 10.50 -12.23
C LEU A 190 -9.34 11.91 -12.69
N SER A 191 -8.33 12.73 -12.94
CA SER A 191 -8.45 14.13 -13.33
C SER A 191 -9.08 14.35 -14.72
N SER A 192 -9.24 13.31 -15.52
CA SER A 192 -10.00 13.40 -16.77
C SER A 192 -11.52 13.46 -16.55
N ASN A 193 -12.00 13.09 -15.37
CA ASN A 193 -13.42 13.16 -15.01
C ASN A 193 -13.73 14.50 -14.31
N LYS A 194 -14.73 15.24 -14.81
CA LYS A 194 -15.19 16.52 -14.25
C LYS A 194 -15.76 16.41 -12.83
N LYS A 195 -16.16 15.21 -12.40
CA LYS A 195 -16.66 14.91 -11.06
C LYS A 195 -15.55 14.66 -10.03
N PHE A 196 -14.29 14.69 -10.46
CA PHE A 196 -13.15 14.51 -9.57
C PHE A 196 -12.37 15.80 -9.38
N SER A 197 -11.93 16.05 -8.14
CA SER A 197 -11.07 17.20 -7.82
C SER A 197 -10.03 16.86 -6.75
N ILE A 198 -8.87 17.53 -6.82
CA ILE A 198 -7.82 17.48 -5.81
C ILE A 198 -7.51 18.91 -5.35
N HIS A 199 -7.43 19.07 -4.04
CA HIS A 199 -7.03 20.31 -3.39
C HIS A 199 -5.81 20.06 -2.51
N VAL A 200 -4.63 20.44 -3.00
CA VAL A 200 -3.37 20.43 -2.23
C VAL A 200 -3.24 21.69 -1.38
N ASN A 201 -2.36 21.69 -0.38
CA ASN A 201 -2.23 22.75 0.63
C ASN A 201 -3.55 23.02 1.39
N HIS A 202 -4.31 21.95 1.65
CA HIS A 202 -5.57 21.99 2.38
C HIS A 202 -5.53 21.04 3.59
N GLU A 203 -5.41 21.62 4.78
CA GLU A 203 -5.30 20.86 6.02
C GLU A 203 -6.67 20.70 6.68
N ILE A 204 -7.05 19.47 7.03
CA ILE A 204 -8.28 19.20 7.76
C ILE A 204 -8.12 19.60 9.24
N LYS A 205 -8.98 20.48 9.73
CA LYS A 205 -8.98 20.97 11.11
C LYS A 205 -9.95 20.22 12.02
N SER A 206 -11.12 19.87 11.51
CA SER A 206 -12.11 19.08 12.25
C SER A 206 -13.02 18.31 11.31
N ILE A 207 -13.55 17.21 11.83
CA ILE A 207 -14.54 16.33 11.20
C ILE A 207 -15.61 16.07 12.24
N SER A 208 -16.87 16.19 11.88
CA SER A 208 -17.99 15.84 12.75
C SER A 208 -19.12 15.22 11.95
N GLN A 209 -19.75 14.20 12.51
CA GLN A 209 -20.94 13.62 11.90
C GLN A 209 -22.17 14.48 12.25
N THR A 210 -23.01 14.73 11.25
CA THR A 210 -24.28 15.45 11.42
C THR A 210 -25.41 14.49 11.78
N ASP A 211 -26.54 15.01 12.25
CA ASP A 211 -27.73 14.22 12.56
C ASP A 211 -28.26 13.45 11.34
N ASN A 212 -28.05 13.98 10.15
CA ASN A 212 -28.41 13.35 8.86
C ASN A 212 -27.38 12.30 8.38
N LYS A 213 -26.47 11.87 9.24
CA LYS A 213 -25.39 10.90 8.94
C LYS A 213 -24.44 11.32 7.82
N THR A 214 -24.40 12.62 7.46
CA THR A 214 -23.35 13.20 6.63
C THR A 214 -22.23 13.72 7.49
N TRP A 215 -21.16 14.23 6.87
CA TRP A 215 -19.94 14.68 7.55
C TRP A 215 -19.65 16.14 7.24
N ASP A 216 -19.57 16.96 8.28
CA ASP A 216 -19.08 18.32 8.19
C ASP A 216 -17.58 18.37 8.42
N ILE A 217 -16.86 18.96 7.48
CA ILE A 217 -15.40 18.99 7.45
C ILE A 217 -14.97 20.45 7.40
N LYS A 218 -14.16 20.89 8.37
CA LYS A 218 -13.50 22.21 8.35
C LYS A 218 -12.09 22.07 7.82
N ILE A 219 -11.77 22.82 6.77
CA ILE A 219 -10.54 22.70 6.00
C ILE A 219 -9.85 24.05 5.95
N TYR A 220 -8.61 24.11 6.39
CA TYR A 220 -7.77 25.28 6.29
C TYR A 220 -6.98 25.28 4.98
N CYS A 221 -7.22 26.29 4.15
CA CYS A 221 -6.46 26.51 2.93
C CYS A 221 -5.22 27.36 3.25
N VAL A 222 -4.03 26.74 3.11
CA VAL A 222 -2.74 27.37 3.47
C VAL A 222 -2.48 28.62 2.62
N LYS A 223 -2.80 28.59 1.32
CA LYS A 223 -2.56 29.70 0.40
C LYS A 223 -3.42 30.93 0.71
N SER A 224 -4.72 30.74 0.93
CA SER A 224 -5.65 31.84 1.19
C SER A 224 -5.75 32.22 2.66
N LYS A 225 -5.17 31.40 3.57
CA LYS A 225 -5.29 31.52 5.04
C LYS A 225 -6.75 31.53 5.53
N LYS A 226 -7.67 30.91 4.78
CA LYS A 226 -9.10 30.84 5.08
C LYS A 226 -9.53 29.43 5.46
N ILE A 227 -10.57 29.34 6.28
CA ILE A 227 -11.25 28.08 6.56
C ILE A 227 -12.46 27.98 5.65
N ILE A 228 -12.61 26.84 4.98
CA ILE A 228 -13.80 26.48 4.21
C ILE A 228 -14.50 25.31 4.92
N SER A 229 -15.82 25.20 4.70
CA SER A 229 -16.66 24.11 5.21
C SER A 229 -17.17 23.28 4.04
N VAL A 230 -17.02 21.98 4.15
CA VAL A 230 -17.47 20.98 3.17
C VAL A 230 -18.34 19.96 3.89
N ASN A 231 -19.50 19.62 3.29
CA ASN A 231 -20.33 18.52 3.74
C ASN A 231 -20.19 17.34 2.77
N ALA A 232 -19.96 16.13 3.29
CA ALA A 232 -19.78 14.93 2.50
C ALA A 232 -20.72 13.82 2.94
N LYS A 233 -21.23 13.00 2.01
CA LYS A 233 -21.99 11.79 2.34
C LYS A 233 -21.08 10.71 2.92
N PHE A 234 -19.86 10.60 2.41
CA PHE A 234 -18.86 9.64 2.86
C PHE A 234 -17.48 10.30 2.99
N ILE A 235 -16.73 9.91 4.03
CA ILE A 235 -15.32 10.33 4.19
C ILE A 235 -14.41 9.10 4.29
N PHE A 236 -13.22 9.22 3.71
CA PHE A 236 -12.14 8.26 3.87
C PHE A 236 -10.93 8.94 4.50
N LEU A 237 -10.46 8.38 5.61
CA LEU A 237 -9.29 8.89 6.34
C LEU A 237 -8.03 8.17 5.85
N GLY A 238 -7.45 8.67 4.77
CA GLY A 238 -6.19 8.20 4.20
C GLY A 238 -4.98 9.06 4.60
N ALA A 239 -5.02 9.64 5.80
CA ALA A 239 -4.04 10.63 6.28
C ALA A 239 -2.78 10.00 6.92
N GLY A 240 -2.50 8.71 6.65
CA GLY A 240 -1.31 8.03 7.18
C GLY A 240 -1.18 8.18 8.69
N GLY A 241 -0.02 8.59 9.18
CA GLY A 241 0.24 8.81 10.61
C GLY A 241 -0.63 9.87 11.27
N SER A 242 -1.24 10.77 10.51
CA SER A 242 -2.15 11.80 11.06
C SER A 242 -3.58 11.28 11.30
N THR A 243 -3.92 10.07 10.88
CA THR A 243 -5.29 9.49 10.99
C THR A 243 -5.74 9.40 12.44
N ILE A 244 -4.91 8.90 13.36
CA ILE A 244 -5.26 8.76 14.78
C ILE A 244 -5.59 10.13 15.39
N HIS A 245 -4.80 11.14 15.09
CA HIS A 245 -5.01 12.50 15.58
C HIS A 245 -6.32 13.12 15.07
N LEU A 246 -6.68 12.88 13.81
CA LEU A 246 -7.96 13.31 13.25
C LEU A 246 -9.13 12.59 13.90
N LEU A 247 -9.02 11.29 14.14
CA LEU A 247 -10.03 10.50 14.84
C LEU A 247 -10.27 11.01 16.25
N GLN A 248 -9.22 11.27 17.03
CA GLN A 248 -9.31 11.81 18.37
C GLN A 248 -10.03 13.17 18.45
N LYS A 249 -9.93 13.98 17.38
CA LYS A 249 -10.61 15.29 17.26
C LYS A 249 -12.01 15.23 16.68
N SER A 250 -12.46 14.07 16.20
CA SER A 250 -13.68 13.94 15.42
C SER A 250 -14.96 13.61 16.21
N ASN A 251 -14.89 13.44 17.52
CA ASN A 251 -15.98 12.97 18.37
C ASN A 251 -16.61 11.62 17.91
N ILE A 252 -15.90 10.86 17.07
CA ILE A 252 -16.35 9.52 16.66
C ILE A 252 -16.22 8.59 17.87
N LYS A 253 -17.34 7.99 18.29
CA LYS A 253 -17.36 6.96 19.36
C LYS A 253 -16.75 5.65 18.80
N ASN A 254 -16.13 4.86 19.67
CA ASN A 254 -15.53 3.55 19.34
C ASN A 254 -14.32 3.61 18.38
N GLN A 255 -13.41 4.49 18.66
CA GLN A 255 -12.10 4.50 18.01
C GLN A 255 -11.26 3.36 18.62
N ILE A 256 -11.24 2.22 17.96
CA ILE A 256 -10.33 1.12 18.30
C ILE A 256 -9.11 1.27 17.38
N GLY A 257 -7.99 1.63 17.95
CA GLY A 257 -6.68 1.63 17.29
C GLY A 257 -6.02 0.26 17.42
#